data_4a3b12294962e69ddbd9e16213e36b89
#
_entry.id   4a3b12294962e69ddbd9e16213e36b89
#
_cell.length_a   1.000
_cell.length_b   1.000
_cell.length_c   1.000
_cell.angle_alpha   90.00
_cell.angle_beta   90.00
_cell.angle_gamma   90.00
#
_symmetry.space_group_name_H-M   'P 1'
#
loop_
_entity.id
_entity.type
_entity.pdbx_description
1 polymer ?
#
loop_
_entity_poly.entity_id
_entity_poly.type
_entity_poly.pdbx_seq_one_letter_code
_entity_poly.pdbx_strand_id
1 'polypeptide(L)'
;FACIKDEFFNKWLMKLFNYRKFYKKDTLSINDIGNNPLEFFKIWFKDAENSDEIIESNAMTLSTIEDNTPSSRVVLLKEIKDRSLVFFTNYDSNKGRAILDNPNVCASFYWPPLERQVIFKGLAKKTDKDYSNSYFSSRPFKSQAAAIVSKQSEVIDSYEDLLNRYDKLIDENKDSVFKRPKNWGGIEIVIKEIEFWQGRENRLHNRVICRFISDKWDIQLLSP
;
A
#
# COMPACT_ATOMS: atom_id res chain seq x y z
N PHE A 1 42.68 29.32 -7.02
CA PHE A 1 41.39 28.93 -7.62
C PHE A 1 40.93 27.50 -7.25
N ALA A 2 41.67 26.77 -6.40
CA ALA A 2 41.30 25.37 -6.02
C ALA A 2 40.54 25.24 -4.70
N CYS A 3 40.47 26.29 -3.86
CA CYS A 3 39.93 26.18 -2.49
C CYS A 3 38.41 26.44 -2.35
N ILE A 4 37.72 26.95 -3.39
CA ILE A 4 36.29 27.32 -3.29
C ILE A 4 35.38 26.16 -3.72
N LYS A 5 35.88 25.15 -4.44
CA LYS A 5 35.03 24.01 -4.89
C LYS A 5 34.72 22.98 -3.82
N ASP A 6 35.59 22.82 -2.82
CA ASP A 6 35.42 21.78 -1.79
C ASP A 6 34.39 22.14 -0.70
N GLU A 7 34.24 23.44 -0.37
CA GLU A 7 33.22 23.87 0.63
C GLU A 7 31.80 23.79 0.11
N PHE A 8 31.57 24.01 -1.19
CA PHE A 8 30.22 23.90 -1.77
C PHE A 8 29.76 22.44 -1.93
N PHE A 9 30.69 21.50 -2.20
CA PHE A 9 30.32 20.08 -2.33
C PHE A 9 30.02 19.41 -0.98
N ASN A 10 30.69 19.82 0.11
CA ASN A 10 30.47 19.29 1.45
C ASN A 10 29.14 19.75 2.08
N LYS A 11 28.54 20.83 1.61
CA LYS A 11 27.29 21.41 2.17
C LYS A 11 26.04 20.54 1.89
N TRP A 12 26.11 19.62 0.92
CA TRP A 12 25.01 18.74 0.51
C TRP A 12 25.22 17.27 0.89
N LEU A 13 26.39 16.93 1.47
CA LEU A 13 26.66 15.56 1.88
C LEU A 13 26.04 15.26 3.24
N MET A 14 24.84 14.69 3.23
CA MET A 14 24.16 14.24 4.44
C MET A 14 24.59 12.81 4.78
N LYS A 15 25.42 12.63 5.82
CA LYS A 15 25.86 11.32 6.31
C LYS A 15 24.89 10.80 7.37
N LEU A 16 24.28 9.63 7.13
CA LEU A 16 23.29 9.00 7.99
C LEU A 16 23.84 7.81 8.78
N PHE A 17 25.17 7.67 8.88
CA PHE A 17 25.85 6.51 9.47
C PHE A 17 25.46 6.25 10.94
N ASN A 18 25.09 7.30 11.66
CA ASN A 18 24.74 7.24 13.08
C ASN A 18 23.23 7.10 13.34
N TYR A 19 22.41 7.02 12.29
CA TYR A 19 20.97 6.79 12.42
C TYR A 19 20.72 5.32 12.72
N ARG A 20 20.70 5.00 14.04
CA ARG A 20 20.46 3.66 14.54
C ARG A 20 19.34 3.72 15.57
N LYS A 21 18.33 2.85 15.40
CA LYS A 21 17.29 2.62 16.37
C LYS A 21 17.54 1.26 17.03
N PHE A 22 17.31 1.17 18.35
CA PHE A 22 17.31 -0.09 19.08
C PHE A 22 15.89 -0.64 19.06
N TYR A 23 15.75 -1.83 18.51
CA TYR A 23 14.48 -2.56 18.41
C TYR A 23 14.37 -3.56 19.54
N LYS A 24 13.35 -3.44 20.40
CA LYS A 24 13.17 -4.32 21.57
C LYS A 24 11.71 -4.49 22.02
N LYS A 25 10.77 -4.01 21.22
CA LYS A 25 9.35 -3.99 21.65
C LYS A 25 8.79 -5.38 21.81
N ASP A 26 9.05 -6.28 20.87
CA ASP A 26 8.37 -7.58 20.83
C ASP A 26 9.24 -8.65 20.18
N THR A 27 8.75 -9.90 20.17
CA THR A 27 9.33 -11.05 19.49
C THR A 27 8.33 -11.64 18.50
N LEU A 28 8.84 -12.42 17.56
CA LEU A 28 8.02 -13.20 16.63
C LEU A 28 8.60 -14.60 16.51
N SER A 29 7.77 -15.60 16.72
CA SER A 29 8.11 -17.01 16.49
C SER A 29 7.21 -17.62 15.40
N ILE A 30 7.62 -18.75 14.85
CA ILE A 30 6.82 -19.49 13.88
C ILE A 30 5.50 -19.97 14.48
N ASN A 31 5.49 -20.27 15.79
CA ASN A 31 4.30 -20.76 16.49
C ASN A 31 3.22 -19.69 16.64
N ASP A 32 3.60 -18.40 16.64
CA ASP A 32 2.66 -17.28 16.73
C ASP A 32 1.78 -17.17 15.48
N ILE A 33 2.29 -17.59 14.32
CA ILE A 33 1.59 -17.49 13.02
C ILE A 33 0.40 -18.46 12.95
N GLY A 34 0.49 -19.62 13.61
CA GLY A 34 -0.53 -20.66 13.51
C GLY A 34 -0.65 -21.24 12.08
N ASN A 35 -1.82 -21.76 11.74
CA ASN A 35 -2.07 -22.39 10.44
C ASN A 35 -2.55 -21.41 9.36
N ASN A 36 -2.95 -20.20 9.73
CA ASN A 36 -3.47 -19.19 8.82
C ASN A 36 -2.75 -17.85 9.02
N PRO A 37 -1.74 -17.54 8.20
CA PRO A 37 -0.99 -16.29 8.31
C PRO A 37 -1.84 -15.02 8.16
N LEU A 38 -2.98 -15.08 7.47
CA LEU A 38 -3.87 -13.93 7.35
C LEU A 38 -4.62 -13.61 8.64
N GLU A 39 -4.96 -14.62 9.43
CA GLU A 39 -5.52 -14.38 10.77
C GLU A 39 -4.48 -13.72 11.69
N PHE A 40 -3.24 -14.15 11.62
CA PHE A 40 -2.15 -13.50 12.35
C PHE A 40 -1.91 -12.05 11.85
N PHE A 41 -1.98 -11.81 10.56
CA PHE A 41 -1.93 -10.44 10.02
C PHE A 41 -3.06 -9.56 10.58
N LYS A 42 -4.28 -10.08 10.69
CA LYS A 42 -5.40 -9.33 11.29
C LYS A 42 -5.15 -8.95 12.75
N ILE A 43 -4.46 -9.81 13.52
CA ILE A 43 -4.05 -9.49 14.90
C ILE A 43 -3.07 -8.30 14.88
N TRP A 44 -2.02 -8.37 14.09
CA TRP A 44 -1.04 -7.29 13.97
C TRP A 44 -1.64 -5.99 13.42
N PHE A 45 -2.57 -6.12 12.48
CA PHE A 45 -3.31 -4.98 11.95
C PHE A 45 -4.17 -4.31 13.05
N LYS A 46 -4.81 -5.11 13.89
CA LYS A 46 -5.58 -4.61 15.04
C LYS A 46 -4.71 -3.90 16.07
N ASP A 47 -3.51 -4.42 16.33
CA ASP A 47 -2.53 -3.73 17.18
C ASP A 47 -2.15 -2.36 16.58
N ALA A 48 -1.98 -2.30 15.24
CA ALA A 48 -1.69 -1.05 14.55
C ALA A 48 -2.87 -0.06 14.59
N GLU A 49 -4.11 -0.53 14.48
CA GLU A 49 -5.31 0.31 14.65
C GLU A 49 -5.45 0.87 16.07
N ASN A 50 -5.05 0.11 17.07
CA ASN A 50 -5.15 0.50 18.49
C ASN A 50 -3.96 1.38 18.95
N SER A 51 -2.99 1.65 18.09
CA SER A 51 -1.83 2.49 18.40
C SER A 51 -2.10 3.95 18.07
N ASP A 52 -2.12 4.82 19.07
CA ASP A 52 -2.29 6.27 18.88
C ASP A 52 -1.17 6.91 18.05
N GLU A 53 -0.03 6.25 17.92
CA GLU A 53 1.12 6.71 17.14
C GLU A 53 0.98 6.37 15.63
N ILE A 54 -0.01 5.53 15.23
CA ILE A 54 -0.23 5.08 13.84
C ILE A 54 -1.53 5.70 13.32
N ILE A 55 -1.40 6.81 12.59
CA ILE A 55 -2.56 7.59 12.10
C ILE A 55 -3.37 6.81 11.04
N GLU A 56 -2.72 6.04 10.18
CA GLU A 56 -3.36 5.38 9.03
C GLU A 56 -2.82 3.94 8.91
N SER A 57 -3.31 3.05 9.78
CA SER A 57 -2.86 1.65 9.87
C SER A 57 -3.05 0.86 8.57
N ASN A 58 -4.04 1.24 7.75
CA ASN A 58 -4.38 0.61 6.48
C ASN A 58 -3.61 1.18 5.27
N ALA A 59 -2.71 2.13 5.47
CA ALA A 59 -1.82 2.59 4.41
C ALA A 59 -0.78 1.51 4.08
N MET A 60 -0.68 1.15 2.82
CA MET A 60 0.32 0.19 2.33
C MET A 60 1.07 0.73 1.13
N THR A 61 2.37 0.48 1.08
CA THR A 61 3.18 0.76 -0.11
C THR A 61 2.96 -0.36 -1.12
N LEU A 62 2.35 -0.01 -2.25
CA LEU A 62 2.14 -0.92 -3.37
C LEU A 62 3.23 -0.71 -4.41
N SER A 63 3.96 -1.78 -4.74
CA SER A 63 4.94 -1.84 -5.82
C SER A 63 4.38 -2.61 -7.01
N THR A 64 4.54 -2.04 -8.20
CA THR A 64 4.15 -2.61 -9.50
C THR A 64 5.33 -2.57 -10.44
N ILE A 65 5.28 -3.32 -11.53
CA ILE A 65 6.31 -3.33 -12.57
C ILE A 65 5.73 -2.60 -13.79
N GLU A 66 6.39 -1.54 -14.23
CA GLU A 66 6.05 -0.75 -15.41
C GLU A 66 7.30 -0.70 -16.28
N ASP A 67 7.24 -1.20 -17.51
CA ASP A 67 8.38 -1.28 -18.46
C ASP A 67 9.64 -1.89 -17.82
N ASN A 68 9.50 -3.04 -17.15
CA ASN A 68 10.55 -3.73 -16.38
C ASN A 68 11.16 -2.90 -15.23
N THR A 69 10.55 -1.77 -14.88
CA THR A 69 11.00 -0.89 -13.79
C THR A 69 10.03 -0.96 -12.61
N PRO A 70 10.50 -1.20 -11.39
CA PRO A 70 9.63 -1.16 -10.21
C PRO A 70 9.19 0.28 -9.92
N SER A 71 7.90 0.46 -9.67
CA SER A 71 7.30 1.73 -9.29
C SER A 71 6.45 1.56 -8.05
N SER A 72 6.58 2.46 -7.06
CA SER A 72 5.91 2.32 -5.76
C SER A 72 5.10 3.57 -5.39
N ARG A 73 4.01 3.38 -4.65
CA ARG A 73 3.15 4.43 -4.10
C ARG A 73 2.35 3.89 -2.92
N VAL A 74 1.83 4.80 -2.11
CA VAL A 74 0.90 4.42 -1.05
C VAL A 74 -0.51 4.26 -1.62
N VAL A 75 -1.20 3.20 -1.20
CA VAL A 75 -2.62 2.95 -1.40
C VAL A 75 -3.24 2.48 -0.09
N LEU A 76 -4.56 2.57 0.04
CA LEU A 76 -5.25 2.20 1.27
C LEU A 76 -5.91 0.83 1.13
N LEU A 77 -5.56 -0.09 2.01
CA LEU A 77 -6.28 -1.35 2.18
C LEU A 77 -7.74 -1.04 2.56
N LYS A 78 -8.68 -1.69 1.90
CA LYS A 78 -10.13 -1.52 2.17
C LYS A 78 -10.81 -2.79 2.64
N GLU A 79 -10.27 -3.94 2.28
CA GLU A 79 -10.81 -5.22 2.72
C GLU A 79 -9.72 -6.30 2.73
N ILE A 80 -9.81 -7.20 3.71
CA ILE A 80 -9.07 -8.45 3.78
C ILE A 80 -10.07 -9.57 3.56
N LYS A 81 -9.97 -10.27 2.43
CA LYS A 81 -10.75 -11.47 2.13
C LYS A 81 -9.93 -12.70 2.44
N ASP A 82 -10.50 -13.91 2.27
CA ASP A 82 -9.91 -15.20 2.67
C ASP A 82 -8.40 -15.31 2.41
N ARG A 83 -7.95 -15.00 1.20
CA ARG A 83 -6.54 -15.00 0.80
C ARG A 83 -6.25 -13.83 -0.14
N SER A 84 -6.84 -12.68 0.13
CA SER A 84 -6.59 -11.50 -0.70
C SER A 84 -6.74 -10.20 0.05
N LEU A 85 -6.08 -9.17 -0.47
CA LEU A 85 -6.19 -7.78 -0.06
C LEU A 85 -6.89 -6.98 -1.17
N VAL A 86 -7.79 -6.08 -0.79
CA VAL A 86 -8.52 -5.25 -1.77
C VAL A 86 -8.23 -3.77 -1.52
N PHE A 87 -7.95 -3.05 -2.60
CA PHE A 87 -7.88 -1.59 -2.64
C PHE A 87 -8.60 -1.05 -3.87
N PHE A 88 -8.86 0.26 -3.93
CA PHE A 88 -9.56 0.87 -5.06
C PHE A 88 -8.70 1.95 -5.72
N THR A 89 -8.76 2.02 -7.04
CA THR A 89 -7.96 2.97 -7.82
C THR A 89 -8.60 3.29 -9.18
N ASN A 90 -8.05 4.29 -9.86
CA ASN A 90 -8.28 4.51 -11.28
C ASN A 90 -7.43 3.51 -12.09
N TYR A 91 -8.08 2.74 -12.98
CA TYR A 91 -7.43 1.73 -13.81
C TYR A 91 -6.53 2.32 -14.90
N ASP A 92 -6.78 3.58 -15.29
CA ASP A 92 -5.97 4.29 -16.28
C ASP A 92 -4.77 5.02 -15.64
N SER A 93 -4.65 4.99 -14.31
CA SER A 93 -3.44 5.49 -13.63
C SER A 93 -2.22 4.61 -13.94
N ASN A 94 -1.00 5.14 -13.72
CA ASN A 94 0.23 4.36 -13.95
C ASN A 94 0.18 2.99 -13.27
N LYS A 95 -0.20 2.94 -11.98
CA LYS A 95 -0.35 1.66 -11.28
C LYS A 95 -1.44 0.76 -11.85
N GLY A 96 -2.56 1.35 -12.30
CA GLY A 96 -3.67 0.60 -12.90
C GLY A 96 -3.24 -0.07 -14.19
N ARG A 97 -2.59 0.66 -15.10
CA ARG A 97 -2.02 0.12 -16.33
C ARG A 97 -0.96 -0.93 -16.06
N ALA A 98 0.00 -0.62 -15.17
CA ALA A 98 1.07 -1.54 -14.81
C ALA A 98 0.53 -2.89 -14.30
N ILE A 99 -0.53 -2.90 -13.46
CA ILE A 99 -1.17 -4.13 -12.97
C ILE A 99 -1.85 -4.92 -14.11
N LEU A 100 -2.43 -4.22 -15.10
CA LEU A 100 -3.07 -4.89 -16.23
C LEU A 100 -2.06 -5.57 -17.15
N ASP A 101 -0.88 -4.96 -17.31
CA ASP A 101 0.21 -5.49 -18.13
C ASP A 101 0.99 -6.58 -17.40
N ASN A 102 1.30 -6.37 -16.11
CA ASN A 102 1.99 -7.31 -15.24
C ASN A 102 1.30 -7.41 -13.88
N PRO A 103 0.56 -8.49 -13.62
CA PRO A 103 -0.21 -8.64 -12.39
C PRO A 103 0.63 -8.92 -11.14
N ASN A 104 1.94 -9.14 -11.26
CA ASN A 104 2.80 -9.36 -10.10
C ASN A 104 2.97 -8.07 -9.31
N VAL A 105 2.61 -8.11 -8.04
CA VAL A 105 2.68 -6.95 -7.14
C VAL A 105 3.26 -7.33 -5.79
N CYS A 106 3.81 -6.31 -5.14
CA CYS A 106 4.22 -6.38 -3.75
C CYS A 106 3.51 -5.27 -2.97
N ALA A 107 2.88 -5.60 -1.85
CA ALA A 107 2.28 -4.64 -0.92
C ALA A 107 2.98 -4.75 0.43
N SER A 108 3.38 -3.62 1.01
CA SER A 108 4.10 -3.60 2.29
C SER A 108 3.44 -2.65 3.28
N PHE A 109 3.20 -3.14 4.48
CA PHE A 109 2.86 -2.35 5.65
C PHE A 109 4.12 -2.15 6.48
N TYR A 110 4.34 -0.94 6.98
CA TYR A 110 5.40 -0.65 7.94
C TYR A 110 4.83 0.18 9.08
N TRP A 111 4.88 -0.37 10.26
CA TRP A 111 4.40 0.25 11.50
C TRP A 111 5.58 0.53 12.44
N PRO A 112 6.27 1.67 12.26
CA PRO A 112 7.48 2.00 13.04
C PRO A 112 7.27 1.99 14.55
N PRO A 113 6.12 2.45 15.09
CA PRO A 113 5.88 2.41 16.53
C PRO A 113 5.81 0.99 17.10
N LEU A 114 5.42 0.00 16.30
CA LEU A 114 5.37 -1.42 16.70
C LEU A 114 6.63 -2.18 16.31
N GLU A 115 7.55 -1.53 15.60
CA GLU A 115 8.76 -2.17 15.07
C GLU A 115 8.43 -3.37 14.17
N ARG A 116 7.33 -3.28 13.39
CA ARG A 116 6.78 -4.35 12.56
C ARG A 116 6.69 -3.95 11.08
N GLN A 117 6.96 -4.94 10.23
CA GLN A 117 6.67 -4.87 8.80
C GLN A 117 5.98 -6.14 8.34
N VAL A 118 5.02 -6.02 7.41
CA VAL A 118 4.43 -7.16 6.72
C VAL A 118 4.49 -6.92 5.23
N ILE A 119 5.03 -7.90 4.49
CA ILE A 119 5.14 -7.83 3.03
C ILE A 119 4.25 -8.91 2.43
N PHE A 120 3.42 -8.53 1.48
CA PHE A 120 2.59 -9.43 0.70
C PHE A 120 3.07 -9.44 -0.75
N LYS A 121 3.28 -10.64 -1.33
CA LYS A 121 3.48 -10.81 -2.76
C LYS A 121 2.33 -11.62 -3.34
N GLY A 122 1.85 -11.21 -4.50
CA GLY A 122 0.71 -11.87 -5.11
C GLY A 122 0.42 -11.41 -6.53
N LEU A 123 -0.74 -11.84 -7.03
CA LEU A 123 -1.24 -11.46 -8.34
C LEU A 123 -2.44 -10.54 -8.16
N ALA A 124 -2.36 -9.37 -8.78
CA ALA A 124 -3.43 -8.39 -8.76
C ALA A 124 -4.38 -8.60 -9.95
N LYS A 125 -5.68 -8.47 -9.70
CA LYS A 125 -6.74 -8.51 -10.72
C LYS A 125 -7.85 -7.50 -10.38
N LYS A 126 -8.64 -7.10 -11.36
CA LYS A 126 -9.84 -6.29 -11.09
C LYS A 126 -10.86 -7.10 -10.29
N THR A 127 -11.53 -6.46 -9.35
CA THR A 127 -12.73 -7.02 -8.72
C THR A 127 -13.89 -7.01 -9.72
N ASP A 128 -14.98 -7.73 -9.39
CA ASP A 128 -16.18 -7.66 -10.19
C ASP A 128 -16.80 -6.23 -10.21
N LYS A 129 -17.66 -6.01 -11.19
CA LYS A 129 -18.26 -4.71 -11.45
C LYS A 129 -19.21 -4.27 -10.34
N ASP A 130 -20.00 -5.18 -9.81
CA ASP A 130 -21.04 -4.85 -8.83
C ASP A 130 -20.42 -4.56 -7.46
N TYR A 131 -19.38 -5.29 -7.09
CA TYR A 131 -18.58 -4.98 -5.92
C TYR A 131 -17.94 -3.58 -6.03
N SER A 132 -17.35 -3.25 -7.18
CA SER A 132 -16.80 -1.91 -7.43
C SER A 132 -17.87 -0.82 -7.41
N ASN A 133 -19.09 -1.09 -7.93
CA ASN A 133 -20.21 -0.17 -7.90
C ASN A 133 -20.67 0.10 -6.47
N SER A 134 -20.86 -0.97 -5.67
CA SER A 134 -21.29 -0.89 -4.29
C SER A 134 -20.34 -0.07 -3.44
N TYR A 135 -19.03 -0.33 -3.57
CA TYR A 135 -18.04 0.47 -2.85
C TYR A 135 -17.99 1.92 -3.32
N PHE A 136 -18.08 2.19 -4.64
CA PHE A 136 -18.10 3.57 -5.13
C PHE A 136 -19.26 4.36 -4.55
N SER A 137 -20.46 3.76 -4.51
CA SER A 137 -21.66 4.39 -3.96
C SER A 137 -21.58 4.64 -2.45
N SER A 138 -20.84 3.83 -1.71
CA SER A 138 -20.64 4.01 -0.26
C SER A 138 -19.64 5.13 0.09
N ARG A 139 -18.88 5.64 -0.90
CA ARG A 139 -17.92 6.72 -0.65
C ARG A 139 -18.63 8.05 -0.40
N PRO A 140 -18.04 8.95 0.41
CA PRO A 140 -18.54 10.31 0.54
C PRO A 140 -18.71 10.99 -0.84
N PHE A 141 -19.79 11.74 -1.03
CA PHE A 141 -20.13 12.42 -2.28
C PHE A 141 -18.94 13.19 -2.90
N LYS A 142 -18.25 13.97 -2.06
CA LYS A 142 -17.04 14.72 -2.48
C LYS A 142 -15.90 13.80 -2.98
N SER A 143 -15.75 12.61 -2.39
CA SER A 143 -14.74 11.65 -2.82
C SER A 143 -15.13 10.94 -4.14
N GLN A 144 -16.43 10.78 -4.40
CA GLN A 144 -16.92 10.29 -5.68
C GLN A 144 -16.65 11.32 -6.79
N ALA A 145 -16.97 12.61 -6.56
CA ALA A 145 -16.70 13.69 -7.49
C ALA A 145 -15.21 13.82 -7.82
N ALA A 146 -14.33 13.75 -6.81
CA ALA A 146 -12.88 13.77 -7.02
C ALA A 146 -12.40 12.62 -7.93
N ALA A 147 -12.97 11.42 -7.77
CA ALA A 147 -12.62 10.27 -8.62
C ALA A 147 -13.11 10.41 -10.08
N ILE A 148 -14.17 11.20 -10.30
CA ILE A 148 -14.71 11.48 -11.64
C ILE A 148 -13.84 12.52 -12.37
N VAL A 149 -13.48 13.59 -11.66
CA VAL A 149 -12.77 14.75 -12.25
C VAL A 149 -11.29 14.44 -12.47
N SER A 150 -10.68 13.63 -11.60
CA SER A 150 -9.24 13.35 -11.64
C SER A 150 -8.92 12.32 -12.72
N LYS A 151 -8.10 12.73 -13.70
CA LYS A 151 -7.40 11.83 -14.61
C LYS A 151 -6.09 11.40 -13.94
N GLN A 152 -6.18 10.47 -13.01
CA GLN A 152 -5.07 10.10 -12.14
C GLN A 152 -3.80 9.72 -12.92
N SER A 153 -2.66 10.32 -12.54
CA SER A 153 -1.33 10.17 -13.14
C SER A 153 -1.11 10.90 -14.48
N GLU A 154 -2.09 11.62 -15.00
CA GLU A 154 -1.87 12.51 -16.15
C GLU A 154 -1.22 13.83 -15.69
N VAL A 155 -0.43 14.43 -16.59
CA VAL A 155 0.09 15.78 -16.39
C VAL A 155 -1.08 16.75 -16.52
N ILE A 156 -1.13 17.75 -15.66
CA ILE A 156 -2.13 18.83 -15.68
C ILE A 156 -1.41 20.17 -15.84
N ASP A 157 -2.01 21.09 -16.57
CA ASP A 157 -1.45 22.41 -16.79
C ASP A 157 -1.66 23.32 -15.54
N SER A 158 -2.79 23.12 -14.84
CA SER A 158 -3.16 23.94 -13.68
C SER A 158 -3.90 23.11 -12.63
N TYR A 159 -3.45 23.22 -11.37
CA TYR A 159 -4.19 22.66 -10.25
C TYR A 159 -5.49 23.44 -9.99
N GLU A 160 -5.49 24.73 -10.25
CA GLU A 160 -6.69 25.58 -10.14
C GLU A 160 -7.78 25.14 -11.09
N ASP A 161 -7.45 24.80 -12.34
CA ASP A 161 -8.42 24.29 -13.31
C ASP A 161 -9.00 22.93 -12.88
N LEU A 162 -8.21 22.09 -12.21
CA LEU A 162 -8.71 20.87 -11.63
C LEU A 162 -9.72 21.15 -10.51
N LEU A 163 -9.44 22.12 -9.64
CA LEU A 163 -10.35 22.52 -8.56
C LEU A 163 -11.64 23.14 -9.12
N ASN A 164 -11.53 24.03 -10.12
CA ASN A 164 -12.68 24.65 -10.76
C ASN A 164 -13.62 23.60 -11.40
N ARG A 165 -13.07 22.59 -12.05
CA ARG A 165 -13.86 21.46 -12.58
C ARG A 165 -14.50 20.62 -11.49
N TYR A 166 -13.81 20.45 -10.37
CA TYR A 166 -14.33 19.72 -9.22
C TYR A 166 -15.49 20.48 -8.58
N ASP A 167 -15.33 21.78 -8.29
CA ASP A 167 -16.36 22.61 -7.67
C ASP A 167 -17.59 22.72 -8.57
N LYS A 168 -17.41 22.92 -9.88
CA LYS A 168 -18.48 22.90 -10.86
C LYS A 168 -19.26 21.59 -10.84
N LEU A 169 -18.55 20.43 -10.82
CA LEU A 169 -19.21 19.12 -10.76
C LEU A 169 -20.04 18.95 -9.48
N ILE A 170 -19.53 19.44 -8.34
CA ILE A 170 -20.25 19.42 -7.06
C ILE A 170 -21.52 20.27 -7.14
N ASP A 171 -21.39 21.51 -7.63
CA ASP A 171 -22.51 22.47 -7.68
C ASP A 171 -23.64 22.00 -8.62
N GLU A 172 -23.29 21.44 -9.76
CA GLU A 172 -24.26 20.91 -10.74
C GLU A 172 -24.97 19.62 -10.29
N ASN A 173 -24.45 18.92 -9.26
CA ASN A 173 -24.93 17.59 -8.87
C ASN A 173 -25.28 17.46 -7.39
N LYS A 174 -25.60 18.55 -6.68
CA LYS A 174 -25.87 18.55 -5.21
C LYS A 174 -26.92 17.53 -4.77
N ASP A 175 -27.90 17.24 -5.61
CA ASP A 175 -29.02 16.33 -5.34
C ASP A 175 -28.95 15.03 -6.15
N SER A 176 -27.78 14.71 -6.73
CA SER A 176 -27.60 13.58 -7.65
C SER A 176 -26.76 12.47 -7.03
N VAL A 177 -26.93 11.26 -7.57
CA VAL A 177 -26.08 10.09 -7.26
C VAL A 177 -25.12 9.90 -8.43
N PHE A 178 -23.82 9.96 -8.15
CA PHE A 178 -22.81 9.71 -9.17
C PHE A 178 -22.77 8.24 -9.58
N LYS A 179 -22.69 8.00 -10.89
CA LYS A 179 -22.34 6.69 -11.42
C LYS A 179 -20.83 6.49 -11.39
N ARG A 180 -20.41 5.30 -10.97
CA ARG A 180 -18.99 4.96 -10.98
C ARG A 180 -18.39 5.07 -12.39
N PRO A 181 -17.26 5.78 -12.57
CA PRO A 181 -16.53 5.77 -13.83
C PRO A 181 -16.08 4.34 -14.21
N LYS A 182 -16.13 4.00 -15.51
CA LYS A 182 -15.72 2.67 -16.00
C LYS A 182 -14.26 2.35 -15.71
N ASN A 183 -13.43 3.37 -15.65
CA ASN A 183 -11.99 3.28 -15.39
C ASN A 183 -11.64 3.38 -13.90
N TRP A 184 -12.60 3.28 -12.97
CA TRP A 184 -12.33 3.29 -11.53
C TRP A 184 -12.98 2.07 -10.88
N GLY A 185 -12.26 1.44 -9.95
CA GLY A 185 -12.82 0.30 -9.22
C GLY A 185 -11.79 -0.42 -8.36
N GLY A 186 -12.18 -1.59 -7.87
CA GLY A 186 -11.38 -2.41 -6.98
C GLY A 186 -10.31 -3.22 -7.72
N ILE A 187 -9.18 -3.37 -7.04
CA ILE A 187 -8.11 -4.33 -7.35
C ILE A 187 -8.00 -5.28 -6.18
N GLU A 188 -8.05 -6.57 -6.47
CA GLU A 188 -7.83 -7.66 -5.54
C GLU A 188 -6.45 -8.25 -5.76
N ILE A 189 -5.63 -8.30 -4.71
CA ILE A 189 -4.32 -8.95 -4.69
C ILE A 189 -4.50 -10.35 -4.11
N VAL A 190 -4.47 -11.38 -4.95
CA VAL A 190 -4.48 -12.78 -4.51
C VAL A 190 -3.09 -13.14 -4.00
N ILE A 191 -2.99 -13.41 -2.71
CA ILE A 191 -1.72 -13.57 -1.99
C ILE A 191 -1.11 -14.91 -2.30
N LYS A 192 0.20 -14.91 -2.59
CA LYS A 192 1.05 -16.09 -2.75
C LYS A 192 2.08 -16.23 -1.64
N GLU A 193 2.54 -15.10 -1.11
CA GLU A 193 3.59 -15.07 -0.08
C GLU A 193 3.30 -13.93 0.91
N ILE A 194 3.54 -14.19 2.19
CA ILE A 194 3.51 -13.20 3.26
C ILE A 194 4.83 -13.30 4.02
N GLU A 195 5.51 -12.20 4.24
CA GLU A 195 6.65 -12.12 5.14
C GLU A 195 6.29 -11.22 6.33
N PHE A 196 6.45 -11.74 7.54
CA PHE A 196 6.38 -10.99 8.79
C PHE A 196 7.78 -10.67 9.26
N TRP A 197 8.00 -9.43 9.64
CA TRP A 197 9.24 -8.94 10.19
C TRP A 197 8.97 -8.21 11.52
N GLN A 198 9.68 -8.61 12.58
CA GLN A 198 9.68 -7.96 13.89
C GLN A 198 11.08 -7.46 14.22
N GLY A 199 11.19 -6.17 14.55
CA GLY A 199 12.46 -5.55 14.95
C GLY A 199 13.03 -6.18 16.21
N ARG A 200 14.35 -6.51 16.18
CA ARG A 200 15.11 -7.04 17.32
C ARG A 200 16.44 -6.35 17.44
N GLU A 201 17.01 -6.39 18.64
CA GLU A 201 18.34 -5.85 18.94
C GLU A 201 19.42 -6.44 18.03
N ASN A 202 20.51 -5.68 17.86
CA ASN A 202 21.70 -6.09 17.10
C ASN A 202 21.40 -6.51 15.65
N ARG A 203 20.27 -6.07 15.08
CA ARG A 203 19.78 -6.43 13.75
C ARG A 203 19.44 -7.92 13.55
N LEU A 204 19.35 -8.69 14.66
CA LEU A 204 18.93 -10.09 14.63
C LEU A 204 17.40 -10.19 14.62
N HIS A 205 16.79 -9.57 13.62
CA HIS A 205 15.34 -9.45 13.49
C HIS A 205 14.67 -10.80 13.30
N ASN A 206 13.49 -10.98 13.90
CA ASN A 206 12.69 -12.16 13.63
C ASN A 206 11.99 -11.97 12.28
N ARG A 207 12.14 -12.96 11.40
CA ARG A 207 11.50 -12.99 10.08
C ARG A 207 10.85 -14.34 9.85
N VAL A 208 9.57 -14.34 9.49
CA VAL A 208 8.81 -15.54 9.14
C VAL A 208 8.22 -15.34 7.75
N ILE A 209 8.46 -16.30 6.86
CA ILE A 209 7.90 -16.31 5.53
C ILE A 209 6.86 -17.41 5.42
N CYS A 210 5.72 -17.09 4.82
CA CYS A 210 4.60 -17.99 4.59
C CYS A 210 4.31 -18.04 3.09
N ARG A 211 4.46 -19.19 2.45
CA ARG A 211 4.19 -19.39 1.02
C ARG A 211 2.98 -20.28 0.83
N PHE A 212 2.06 -19.88 -0.03
CA PHE A 212 0.90 -20.69 -0.37
C PHE A 212 1.24 -21.64 -1.52
N ILE A 213 1.41 -22.93 -1.19
CA ILE A 213 1.82 -23.98 -2.11
C ILE A 213 0.86 -25.15 -1.96
N SER A 214 0.32 -25.66 -3.07
CA SER A 214 -0.59 -26.82 -3.08
C SER A 214 -1.70 -26.74 -2.04
N ASP A 215 -2.37 -25.56 -2.01
CA ASP A 215 -3.51 -25.23 -1.13
C ASP A 215 -3.20 -25.24 0.38
N LYS A 216 -1.92 -25.09 0.74
CA LYS A 216 -1.47 -25.02 2.12
C LYS A 216 -0.43 -23.93 2.29
N TRP A 217 -0.35 -23.39 3.51
CA TRP A 217 0.72 -22.50 3.90
C TRP A 217 1.95 -23.30 4.34
N ASP A 218 3.06 -23.08 3.66
CA ASP A 218 4.39 -23.48 4.08
C ASP A 218 5.01 -22.31 4.84
N ILE A 219 5.35 -22.53 6.11
CA ILE A 219 5.77 -21.47 7.04
C ILE A 219 7.20 -21.77 7.49
N GLN A 220 8.11 -20.82 7.28
CA GLN A 220 9.55 -21.00 7.53
C GLN A 220 10.15 -19.75 8.18
N LEU A 221 11.24 -19.94 8.92
CA LEU A 221 12.07 -18.84 9.41
C LEU A 221 13.00 -18.35 8.30
N LEU A 222 13.22 -17.05 8.27
CA LEU A 222 14.26 -16.42 7.45
C LEU A 222 15.38 -15.87 8.35
N SER A 223 16.60 -15.97 7.87
CA SER A 223 17.72 -15.24 8.47
C SER A 223 17.49 -13.73 8.37
N PRO A 224 17.89 -12.95 9.37
CA PRO A 224 17.82 -11.49 9.37
C PRO A 224 18.49 -10.85 8.17
#